data_b831b3571db2b15c46ee7a62edb297e3
#
_entry.id   b831b3571db2b15c46ee7a62edb297e3
#
_cell.length_a   1.000
_cell.length_b   1.000
_cell.length_c   1.000
_cell.angle_alpha   90.00
_cell.angle_beta   90.00
_cell.angle_gamma   90.00
#
_symmetry.space_group_name_H-M   'P 1'
#
loop_
_entity.id
_entity.type
_entity.pdbx_description
1 polymer ?
#
loop_
_entity_poly.entity_id
_entity_poly.type
_entity_poly.pdbx_seq_one_letter_code
_entity_poly.pdbx_strand_id
1 'polypeptide(L)'
;MSQVLVGDDLHKSFGLTQALRGASTVLDEGEIVAVMGPSGSGKSTLLHCLAGILTPDRGEVRFAGRRIDDLPDRERTHLRRTVFGFVFQFGQLVPELPAVENIALPLLLAGRRRRQALAAAAPWLSRLGLDGVGERLPGELSGGQGQRVAMARALVANPRVVFADEPTGSLDSVAADEVMELLVDAAREHGTSVLMVTHEPRVAAWADRTVLVRDGVDALGLAAP
;
A
#
# COMPACT_ATOMS: atom_id res chain seq x y z
N MET A 1 -15.68 -1.93 -15.42
CA MET A 1 -14.40 -1.36 -14.95
C MET A 1 -13.32 -2.38 -15.27
N SER A 2 -12.09 -1.95 -15.53
CA SER A 2 -10.98 -2.85 -15.88
C SER A 2 -10.29 -3.30 -14.60
N GLN A 3 -10.10 -4.62 -14.42
CA GLN A 3 -9.41 -5.17 -13.25
C GLN A 3 -7.91 -4.88 -13.35
N VAL A 4 -7.36 -4.14 -12.38
CA VAL A 4 -5.92 -3.86 -12.33
C VAL A 4 -5.15 -4.92 -11.56
N LEU A 5 -5.76 -5.48 -10.50
CA LEU A 5 -5.14 -6.50 -9.65
C LEU A 5 -6.18 -7.56 -9.27
N VAL A 6 -5.80 -8.83 -9.37
CA VAL A 6 -6.65 -9.98 -9.02
C VAL A 6 -5.82 -10.96 -8.21
N GLY A 7 -6.32 -11.38 -7.07
CA GLY A 7 -5.87 -12.54 -6.34
C GLY A 7 -6.95 -13.60 -6.37
N ASP A 8 -6.63 -14.82 -6.76
CA ASP A 8 -7.59 -15.91 -6.90
C ASP A 8 -7.10 -17.15 -6.14
N ASP A 9 -7.97 -17.66 -5.25
CA ASP A 9 -7.77 -18.86 -4.44
C ASP A 9 -6.41 -18.89 -3.71
N LEU A 10 -6.02 -17.77 -3.08
CA LEU A 10 -4.72 -17.61 -2.47
C LEU A 10 -4.58 -18.39 -1.17
N HIS A 11 -3.60 -19.28 -1.11
CA HIS A 11 -3.22 -20.03 0.08
C HIS A 11 -1.80 -19.65 0.52
N LYS A 12 -1.58 -19.47 1.83
CA LYS A 12 -0.26 -19.21 2.39
C LYS A 12 -0.14 -19.75 3.79
N SER A 13 0.93 -20.49 4.04
CA SER A 13 1.24 -21.04 5.35
C SER A 13 2.62 -20.60 5.83
N PHE A 14 2.76 -20.42 7.14
CA PHE A 14 4.00 -20.19 7.85
C PHE A 14 4.16 -21.29 8.92
N GLY A 15 4.95 -22.30 8.58
CA GLY A 15 5.03 -23.52 9.41
C GLY A 15 3.65 -24.20 9.52
N LEU A 16 3.12 -24.33 10.72
CA LEU A 16 1.81 -24.92 10.98
C LEU A 16 0.63 -23.94 10.87
N THR A 17 0.90 -22.65 10.75
CA THR A 17 -0.14 -21.61 10.68
C THR A 17 -0.53 -21.35 9.24
N GLN A 18 -1.78 -21.64 8.88
CA GLN A 18 -2.36 -21.30 7.59
C GLN A 18 -2.90 -19.86 7.67
N ALA A 19 -2.15 -18.91 7.12
CA ALA A 19 -2.52 -17.50 7.11
C ALA A 19 -3.57 -17.16 6.02
N LEU A 20 -3.51 -17.83 4.87
CA LEU A 20 -4.54 -17.76 3.82
C LEU A 20 -5.01 -19.19 3.46
N ARG A 21 -6.31 -19.33 3.23
CA ARG A 21 -7.00 -20.61 2.99
C ARG A 21 -7.98 -20.54 1.81
N GLY A 22 -7.56 -19.88 0.71
CA GLY A 22 -8.39 -19.68 -0.47
C GLY A 22 -8.97 -18.26 -0.55
N ALA A 23 -8.26 -17.26 -0.03
CA ALA A 23 -8.69 -15.86 -0.12
C ALA A 23 -8.62 -15.37 -1.57
N SER A 24 -9.70 -14.69 -2.02
CA SER A 24 -9.77 -14.06 -3.33
C SER A 24 -10.12 -12.59 -3.20
N THR A 25 -9.58 -11.75 -4.08
CA THR A 25 -9.94 -10.34 -4.14
C THR A 25 -9.63 -9.75 -5.50
N VAL A 26 -10.37 -8.71 -5.85
CA VAL A 26 -10.22 -7.97 -7.09
C VAL A 26 -10.08 -6.49 -6.75
N LEU A 27 -9.27 -5.77 -7.49
CA LEU A 27 -9.16 -4.31 -7.45
C LEU A 27 -9.31 -3.79 -8.87
N ASP A 28 -10.28 -2.91 -9.08
CA ASP A 28 -10.49 -2.24 -10.36
C ASP A 28 -9.57 -1.02 -10.53
N GLU A 29 -9.40 -0.54 -11.76
CA GLU A 29 -8.61 0.66 -12.02
C GLU A 29 -9.25 1.89 -11.37
N GLY A 30 -8.45 2.65 -10.59
CA GLY A 30 -8.87 3.83 -9.84
C GLY A 30 -9.76 3.55 -8.63
N GLU A 31 -10.00 2.28 -8.30
CA GLU A 31 -10.79 1.87 -7.14
C GLU A 31 -9.97 1.92 -5.86
N ILE A 32 -10.64 2.27 -4.75
CA ILE A 32 -10.09 2.21 -3.39
C ILE A 32 -10.82 1.10 -2.63
N VAL A 33 -10.11 0.05 -2.24
CA VAL A 33 -10.65 -1.11 -1.53
C VAL A 33 -10.05 -1.21 -0.14
N ALA A 34 -10.91 -1.36 0.88
CA ALA A 34 -10.50 -1.66 2.23
C ALA A 34 -10.66 -3.16 2.54
N VAL A 35 -9.59 -3.80 2.97
CA VAL A 35 -9.59 -5.16 3.48
C VAL A 35 -9.68 -5.11 5.00
N MET A 36 -10.80 -5.57 5.55
CA MET A 36 -11.08 -5.57 6.99
C MET A 36 -11.07 -6.99 7.58
N GLY A 37 -10.95 -7.06 8.89
CA GLY A 37 -11.04 -8.31 9.65
C GLY A 37 -10.27 -8.23 10.97
N PRO A 38 -10.45 -9.20 11.88
CA PRO A 38 -9.77 -9.22 13.17
C PRO A 38 -8.24 -9.35 13.00
N SER A 39 -7.50 -9.03 14.07
CA SER A 39 -6.05 -9.25 14.08
C SER A 39 -5.75 -10.73 13.85
N GLY A 40 -4.72 -11.03 13.06
CA GLY A 40 -4.34 -12.40 12.71
C GLY A 40 -5.21 -13.08 11.65
N SER A 41 -6.21 -12.40 11.05
CA SER A 41 -7.09 -13.01 10.04
C SER A 41 -6.45 -13.21 8.66
N GLY A 42 -5.19 -12.78 8.44
CA GLY A 42 -4.49 -12.97 7.18
C GLY A 42 -4.44 -11.73 6.25
N LYS A 43 -4.98 -10.58 6.66
CA LYS A 43 -5.07 -9.36 5.84
C LYS A 43 -3.72 -8.87 5.29
N SER A 44 -2.74 -8.67 6.15
CA SER A 44 -1.39 -8.24 5.72
C SER A 44 -0.71 -9.31 4.86
N THR A 45 -0.98 -10.60 5.12
CA THR A 45 -0.48 -11.70 4.28
C THR A 45 -1.12 -11.63 2.88
N LEU A 46 -2.42 -11.37 2.80
CA LEU A 46 -3.12 -11.17 1.54
C LEU A 46 -2.52 -9.98 0.76
N LEU A 47 -2.38 -8.82 1.42
CA LEU A 47 -1.77 -7.64 0.82
C LEU A 47 -0.35 -7.95 0.32
N HIS A 48 0.48 -8.64 1.10
CA HIS A 48 1.84 -8.98 0.71
C HIS A 48 1.92 -9.98 -0.46
N CYS A 49 0.97 -10.92 -0.55
CA CYS A 49 0.87 -11.81 -1.73
C CYS A 49 0.49 -11.02 -2.98
N LEU A 50 -0.53 -10.16 -2.90
CA LEU A 50 -0.98 -9.30 -3.99
C LEU A 50 0.11 -8.34 -4.47
N ALA A 51 0.90 -7.81 -3.54
CA ALA A 51 2.03 -6.91 -3.84
C ALA A 51 3.28 -7.64 -4.38
N GLY A 52 3.24 -8.97 -4.50
CA GLY A 52 4.39 -9.78 -4.94
C GLY A 52 5.58 -9.75 -3.96
N ILE A 53 5.33 -9.37 -2.68
CA ILE A 53 6.32 -9.48 -1.60
C ILE A 53 6.45 -10.94 -1.15
N LEU A 54 5.29 -11.59 -0.95
CA LEU A 54 5.20 -13.02 -0.67
C LEU A 54 4.70 -13.77 -1.90
N THR A 55 5.22 -14.97 -2.11
CA THR A 55 4.65 -15.89 -3.10
C THR A 55 3.61 -16.76 -2.38
N PRO A 56 2.37 -16.84 -2.86
CA PRO A 56 1.38 -17.76 -2.34
C PRO A 56 1.85 -19.22 -2.55
N ASP A 57 1.40 -20.14 -1.69
CA ASP A 57 1.71 -21.57 -1.81
C ASP A 57 0.81 -22.22 -2.87
N ARG A 58 -0.42 -21.66 -3.08
CA ARG A 58 -1.38 -22.01 -4.12
C ARG A 58 -2.20 -20.78 -4.50
N GLY A 59 -2.89 -20.87 -5.64
CA GLY A 59 -3.63 -19.75 -6.23
C GLY A 59 -2.78 -18.94 -7.18
N GLU A 60 -3.29 -17.82 -7.63
CA GLU A 60 -2.56 -16.93 -8.53
C GLU A 60 -2.82 -15.45 -8.27
N VAL A 61 -1.83 -14.62 -8.61
CA VAL A 61 -1.95 -13.17 -8.58
C VAL A 61 -1.74 -12.62 -9.98
N ARG A 62 -2.68 -11.80 -10.47
CA ARG A 62 -2.59 -11.14 -11.76
C ARG A 62 -2.58 -9.62 -11.60
N PHE A 63 -1.64 -8.96 -12.26
CA PHE A 63 -1.57 -7.51 -12.39
C PHE A 63 -1.74 -7.13 -13.86
N ALA A 64 -2.72 -6.29 -14.18
CA ALA A 64 -3.06 -5.89 -15.55
C ALA A 64 -3.20 -7.11 -16.50
N GLY A 65 -3.86 -8.18 -16.05
CA GLY A 65 -4.07 -9.42 -16.78
C GLY A 65 -2.87 -10.38 -16.83
N ARG A 66 -1.66 -9.94 -16.47
CA ARG A 66 -0.46 -10.78 -16.43
C ARG A 66 -0.30 -11.43 -15.05
N ARG A 67 -0.04 -12.73 -15.00
CA ARG A 67 0.33 -13.45 -13.77
C ARG A 67 1.66 -12.95 -13.23
N ILE A 68 1.77 -12.67 -11.92
CA ILE A 68 2.96 -12.10 -11.30
C ILE A 68 3.55 -12.94 -10.15
N ASP A 69 2.81 -13.87 -9.58
CA ASP A 69 3.28 -14.73 -8.48
C ASP A 69 4.30 -15.78 -8.95
N ASP A 70 4.27 -16.16 -10.23
CA ASP A 70 5.20 -17.09 -10.86
C ASP A 70 6.45 -16.42 -11.46
N LEU A 71 6.52 -15.07 -11.43
CA LEU A 71 7.64 -14.33 -11.95
C LEU A 71 8.90 -14.53 -11.08
N PRO A 72 10.11 -14.50 -11.69
CA PRO A 72 11.37 -14.41 -10.96
C PRO A 72 11.36 -13.19 -10.01
N ASP A 73 12.02 -13.33 -8.86
CA ASP A 73 12.05 -12.26 -7.85
C ASP A 73 12.56 -10.91 -8.41
N ARG A 74 13.48 -10.93 -9.35
CA ARG A 74 13.96 -9.72 -10.04
C ARG A 74 12.82 -8.97 -10.76
N GLU A 75 11.90 -9.68 -11.40
CA GLU A 75 10.77 -9.06 -12.11
C GLU A 75 9.73 -8.54 -11.11
N ARG A 76 9.41 -9.30 -10.05
CA ARG A 76 8.53 -8.84 -8.97
C ARG A 76 9.12 -7.60 -8.28
N THR A 77 10.43 -7.59 -8.02
CA THR A 77 11.12 -6.40 -7.48
C THR A 77 11.05 -5.22 -8.44
N HIS A 78 11.10 -5.44 -9.75
CA HIS A 78 10.91 -4.37 -10.74
C HIS A 78 9.49 -3.78 -10.65
N LEU A 79 8.45 -4.62 -10.54
CA LEU A 79 7.06 -4.15 -10.35
C LEU A 79 6.92 -3.31 -9.06
N ARG A 80 7.43 -3.82 -7.93
CA ARG A 80 7.41 -3.10 -6.64
C ARG A 80 8.09 -1.73 -6.72
N ARG A 81 9.11 -1.60 -7.53
CA ARG A 81 9.90 -0.36 -7.68
C ARG A 81 9.29 0.64 -8.65
N THR A 82 8.52 0.19 -9.65
CA THR A 82 8.11 1.04 -10.78
C THR A 82 6.61 1.30 -10.88
N VAL A 83 5.78 0.37 -10.42
CA VAL A 83 4.32 0.46 -10.59
C VAL A 83 3.52 0.28 -9.30
N PHE A 84 4.17 -0.12 -8.20
CA PHE A 84 3.54 -0.25 -6.89
C PHE A 84 4.07 0.79 -5.91
N GLY A 85 3.18 1.36 -5.09
CA GLY A 85 3.52 2.19 -3.95
C GLY A 85 3.20 1.46 -2.65
N PHE A 86 3.91 1.81 -1.56
CA PHE A 86 3.73 1.15 -0.26
C PHE A 86 3.64 2.17 0.87
N VAL A 87 2.60 2.05 1.69
CA VAL A 87 2.41 2.76 2.96
C VAL A 87 2.28 1.71 4.05
N PHE A 88 3.12 1.80 5.10
CA PHE A 88 3.11 0.89 6.24
C PHE A 88 2.71 1.63 7.52
N GLN A 89 2.25 0.89 8.52
CA GLN A 89 1.71 1.39 9.78
C GLN A 89 2.63 2.41 10.50
N PHE A 90 3.95 2.23 10.46
CA PHE A 90 4.92 3.11 11.10
C PHE A 90 5.74 3.93 10.10
N GLY A 91 5.20 4.14 8.87
CA GLY A 91 5.88 4.84 7.79
C GLY A 91 7.11 4.11 7.24
N GLN A 92 7.88 3.45 8.08
CA GLN A 92 9.14 2.73 7.73
C GLN A 92 10.05 3.59 6.84
N LEU A 93 10.30 4.82 7.30
CA LEU A 93 11.25 5.72 6.65
C LEU A 93 12.69 5.23 6.89
N VAL A 94 13.58 5.51 5.95
CA VAL A 94 15.00 5.25 6.10
C VAL A 94 15.56 6.29 7.08
N PRO A 95 16.05 5.89 8.26
CA PRO A 95 16.37 6.83 9.36
C PRO A 95 17.50 7.80 9.01
N GLU A 96 18.40 7.39 8.12
CA GLU A 96 19.58 8.15 7.71
C GLU A 96 19.31 9.15 6.59
N LEU A 97 18.11 9.12 6.01
CA LEU A 97 17.72 10.00 4.91
C LEU A 97 16.77 11.10 5.38
N PRO A 98 16.99 12.36 5.01
CA PRO A 98 16.02 13.43 5.23
C PRO A 98 14.65 13.12 4.60
N ALA A 99 13.60 13.81 5.06
CA ALA A 99 12.23 13.61 4.57
C ALA A 99 12.12 13.70 3.04
N VAL A 100 12.73 14.70 2.42
CA VAL A 100 12.72 14.88 0.96
C VAL A 100 13.41 13.73 0.22
N GLU A 101 14.48 13.18 0.79
CA GLU A 101 15.17 12.03 0.19
C GLU A 101 14.41 10.73 0.40
N ASN A 102 13.73 10.57 1.53
CA ASN A 102 12.79 9.45 1.72
C ASN A 102 11.68 9.48 0.65
N ILE A 103 11.12 10.66 0.37
CA ILE A 103 10.12 10.81 -0.70
C ILE A 103 10.74 10.45 -2.06
N ALA A 104 11.95 10.93 -2.36
CA ALA A 104 12.61 10.71 -3.64
C ALA A 104 13.10 9.27 -3.86
N LEU A 105 13.17 8.45 -2.80
CA LEU A 105 13.81 7.13 -2.81
C LEU A 105 13.31 6.20 -3.91
N PRO A 106 11.99 6.04 -4.18
CA PRO A 106 11.51 5.17 -5.26
C PRO A 106 12.02 5.61 -6.64
N LEU A 107 12.12 6.91 -6.88
CA LEU A 107 12.63 7.47 -8.13
C LEU A 107 14.13 7.20 -8.29
N LEU A 108 14.90 7.30 -7.20
CA LEU A 108 16.32 6.96 -7.16
C LEU A 108 16.55 5.48 -7.45
N LEU A 109 15.76 4.61 -6.80
CA LEU A 109 15.80 3.16 -7.04
C LEU A 109 15.37 2.80 -8.47
N ALA A 110 14.49 3.59 -9.09
CA ALA A 110 14.11 3.46 -10.50
C ALA A 110 15.19 3.98 -11.47
N GLY A 111 16.32 4.50 -10.96
CA GLY A 111 17.46 4.97 -11.76
C GLY A 111 17.38 6.43 -12.20
N ARG A 112 16.46 7.24 -11.66
CA ARG A 112 16.45 8.70 -11.93
C ARG A 112 17.67 9.38 -11.28
N ARG A 113 18.22 10.38 -11.97
CA ARG A 113 19.31 11.20 -11.42
C ARG A 113 18.85 11.92 -10.15
N ARG A 114 19.68 11.96 -9.11
CA ARG A 114 19.35 12.52 -7.79
C ARG A 114 18.68 13.91 -7.88
N ARG A 115 19.25 14.82 -8.68
CA ARG A 115 18.67 16.16 -8.85
C ARG A 115 17.22 16.12 -9.38
N GLN A 116 16.92 15.22 -10.32
CA GLN A 116 15.57 15.07 -10.89
C GLN A 116 14.61 14.42 -9.88
N ALA A 117 15.10 13.44 -9.12
CA ALA A 117 14.30 12.76 -8.09
C ALA A 117 13.92 13.73 -6.96
N LEU A 118 14.87 14.54 -6.47
CA LEU A 118 14.61 15.55 -5.45
C LEU A 118 13.69 16.67 -5.97
N ALA A 119 13.85 17.10 -7.20
CA ALA A 119 12.96 18.08 -7.80
C ALA A 119 11.51 17.59 -7.96
N ALA A 120 11.33 16.27 -8.15
CA ALA A 120 9.99 15.66 -8.18
C ALA A 120 9.42 15.42 -6.77
N ALA A 121 10.27 15.23 -5.77
CA ALA A 121 9.86 15.01 -4.38
C ALA A 121 9.48 16.33 -3.67
N ALA A 122 10.18 17.43 -3.95
CA ALA A 122 9.98 18.70 -3.25
C ALA A 122 8.52 19.22 -3.24
N PRO A 123 7.76 19.20 -4.35
CA PRO A 123 6.37 19.65 -4.36
C PRO A 123 5.45 18.84 -3.42
N TRP A 124 5.78 17.58 -3.14
CA TRP A 124 5.00 16.75 -2.21
C TRP A 124 5.05 17.23 -0.77
N LEU A 125 6.15 17.91 -0.37
CA LEU A 125 6.26 18.48 0.98
C LEU A 125 5.16 19.53 1.20
N SER A 126 5.05 20.53 0.33
CA SER A 126 4.01 21.56 0.45
C SER A 126 2.61 20.98 0.30
N ARG A 127 2.41 20.07 -0.66
CA ARG A 127 1.12 19.39 -0.88
C ARG A 127 0.60 18.66 0.36
N LEU A 128 1.48 18.11 1.17
CA LEU A 128 1.15 17.35 2.39
C LEU A 128 1.31 18.17 3.68
N GLY A 129 1.42 19.51 3.58
CA GLY A 129 1.59 20.38 4.75
C GLY A 129 2.89 20.11 5.52
N LEU A 130 3.96 19.76 4.81
CA LEU A 130 5.29 19.44 5.34
C LEU A 130 6.32 20.55 5.01
N ASP A 131 5.85 21.79 4.86
CA ASP A 131 6.74 22.92 4.58
C ASP A 131 7.80 23.08 5.70
N GLY A 132 9.03 23.27 5.29
CA GLY A 132 10.16 23.48 6.22
C GLY A 132 10.68 22.22 6.91
N VAL A 133 10.13 21.01 6.65
CA VAL A 133 10.63 19.77 7.27
C VAL A 133 11.42 18.88 6.29
N GLY A 134 11.63 19.32 5.06
CA GLY A 134 12.27 18.52 4.02
C GLY A 134 13.66 17.98 4.37
N GLU A 135 14.45 18.76 5.10
CA GLU A 135 15.80 18.40 5.53
C GLU A 135 15.85 17.66 6.89
N ARG A 136 14.71 17.49 7.57
CA ARG A 136 14.66 16.78 8.86
C ARG A 136 14.79 15.29 8.66
N LEU A 137 15.49 14.64 9.60
CA LEU A 137 15.55 13.19 9.70
C LEU A 137 14.24 12.62 10.29
N PRO A 138 13.90 11.36 10.02
CA PRO A 138 12.69 10.71 10.55
C PRO A 138 12.51 10.83 12.05
N GLY A 139 13.59 10.77 12.84
CA GLY A 139 13.55 10.94 14.30
C GLY A 139 13.18 12.36 14.78
N GLU A 140 13.17 13.34 13.89
CA GLU A 140 12.81 14.75 14.18
C GLU A 140 11.39 15.09 13.70
N LEU A 141 10.67 14.11 13.14
CA LEU A 141 9.30 14.26 12.64
C LEU A 141 8.30 13.77 13.71
N SER A 142 7.14 14.42 13.77
CA SER A 142 6.00 13.83 14.48
C SER A 142 5.50 12.56 13.76
N GLY A 143 4.74 11.69 14.44
CA GLY A 143 4.18 10.49 13.83
C GLY A 143 3.36 10.81 12.57
N GLY A 144 2.50 11.83 12.61
CA GLY A 144 1.72 12.27 11.46
C GLY A 144 2.58 12.84 10.33
N GLN A 145 3.63 13.59 10.65
CA GLN A 145 4.58 14.07 9.63
C GLN A 145 5.31 12.91 8.97
N GLY A 146 5.80 11.95 9.74
CA GLY A 146 6.46 10.75 9.22
C GLY A 146 5.53 9.93 8.31
N GLN A 147 4.26 9.79 8.69
CA GLN A 147 3.27 9.06 7.88
C GLN A 147 2.96 9.81 6.57
N ARG A 148 2.82 11.14 6.61
CA ARG A 148 2.66 11.94 5.38
C ARG A 148 3.88 11.84 4.46
N VAL A 149 5.10 11.80 4.98
CA VAL A 149 6.32 11.54 4.19
C VAL A 149 6.27 10.14 3.55
N ALA A 150 5.82 9.11 4.29
CA ALA A 150 5.69 7.76 3.76
C ALA A 150 4.63 7.68 2.63
N MET A 151 3.54 8.44 2.73
CA MET A 151 2.55 8.56 1.66
C MET A 151 3.10 9.24 0.43
N ALA A 152 3.79 10.38 0.59
CA ALA A 152 4.48 11.05 -0.51
C ALA A 152 5.45 10.10 -1.22
N ARG A 153 6.21 9.32 -0.45
CA ARG A 153 7.11 8.29 -0.98
C ARG A 153 6.36 7.26 -1.80
N ALA A 154 5.21 6.79 -1.34
CA ALA A 154 4.40 5.81 -2.06
C ALA A 154 3.85 6.36 -3.40
N LEU A 155 3.52 7.65 -3.45
CA LEU A 155 2.83 8.29 -4.58
C LEU A 155 3.75 9.00 -5.58
N VAL A 156 4.97 9.39 -5.19
CA VAL A 156 5.89 10.21 -6.00
C VAL A 156 6.25 9.61 -7.36
N ALA A 157 6.20 8.29 -7.48
CA ALA A 157 6.48 7.57 -8.72
C ALA A 157 5.25 7.41 -9.63
N ASN A 158 4.10 7.99 -9.26
CA ASN A 158 2.80 7.78 -9.92
C ASN A 158 2.48 6.28 -10.10
N PRO A 159 2.37 5.52 -9.01
CA PRO A 159 2.11 4.08 -9.08
C PRO A 159 0.71 3.81 -9.63
N ARG A 160 0.52 2.63 -10.27
CA ARG A 160 -0.81 2.16 -10.65
C ARG A 160 -1.60 1.61 -9.47
N VAL A 161 -0.90 1.04 -8.48
CA VAL A 161 -1.51 0.50 -7.24
C VAL A 161 -0.70 0.95 -6.04
N VAL A 162 -1.38 1.45 -5.02
CA VAL A 162 -0.83 1.67 -3.68
C VAL A 162 -1.35 0.59 -2.75
N PHE A 163 -0.44 -0.07 -2.05
CA PHE A 163 -0.72 -0.99 -0.96
C PHE A 163 -0.50 -0.28 0.36
N ALA A 164 -1.52 -0.19 1.21
CA ALA A 164 -1.48 0.47 2.50
C ALA A 164 -1.81 -0.52 3.62
N ASP A 165 -0.84 -0.86 4.45
CA ASP A 165 -1.02 -1.75 5.61
C ASP A 165 -1.14 -0.92 6.88
N GLU A 166 -2.36 -0.81 7.44
CA GLU A 166 -2.71 -0.01 8.62
C GLU A 166 -2.19 1.44 8.52
N PRO A 167 -2.54 2.21 7.47
CA PRO A 167 -1.87 3.47 7.14
C PRO A 167 -1.99 4.54 8.22
N THR A 168 -2.90 4.38 9.17
CA THR A 168 -3.18 5.34 10.25
C THR A 168 -3.02 4.74 11.64
N GLY A 169 -2.64 3.48 11.76
CA GLY A 169 -2.66 2.73 13.03
C GLY A 169 -1.73 3.25 14.13
N SER A 170 -0.89 4.26 13.85
CA SER A 170 -0.02 4.93 14.83
C SER A 170 -0.41 6.38 15.09
N LEU A 171 -1.57 6.84 14.58
CA LEU A 171 -2.00 8.23 14.62
C LEU A 171 -3.23 8.40 15.53
N ASP A 172 -3.37 9.60 16.09
CA ASP A 172 -4.66 10.00 16.66
C ASP A 172 -5.72 10.19 15.57
N SER A 173 -6.99 10.30 15.97
CA SER A 173 -8.12 10.30 15.05
C SER A 173 -8.14 11.51 14.10
N VAL A 174 -7.62 12.67 14.50
CA VAL A 174 -7.58 13.88 13.66
C VAL A 174 -6.49 13.72 12.59
N ALA A 175 -5.28 13.36 13.01
CA ALA A 175 -4.18 13.11 12.10
C ALA A 175 -4.48 11.95 11.13
N ALA A 176 -5.24 10.94 11.59
CA ALA A 176 -5.68 9.82 10.76
C ALA A 176 -6.58 10.28 9.60
N ASP A 177 -7.58 11.13 9.88
CA ASP A 177 -8.46 11.65 8.83
C ASP A 177 -7.71 12.52 7.83
N GLU A 178 -6.86 13.44 8.30
CA GLU A 178 -6.02 14.27 7.43
C GLU A 178 -5.15 13.41 6.48
N VAL A 179 -4.57 12.35 7.02
CA VAL A 179 -3.73 11.41 6.24
C VAL A 179 -4.57 10.65 5.21
N MET A 180 -5.77 10.18 5.59
CA MET A 180 -6.66 9.47 4.67
C MET A 180 -7.19 10.38 3.57
N GLU A 181 -7.62 11.61 3.88
CA GLU A 181 -8.03 12.60 2.90
C GLU A 181 -6.94 12.83 1.85
N LEU A 182 -5.72 13.10 2.30
CA LEU A 182 -4.56 13.31 1.40
C LEU A 182 -4.26 12.09 0.52
N LEU A 183 -4.39 10.87 1.07
CA LEU A 183 -4.18 9.64 0.29
C LEU A 183 -5.26 9.48 -0.79
N VAL A 184 -6.51 9.65 -0.41
CA VAL A 184 -7.67 9.47 -1.32
C VAL A 184 -7.64 10.53 -2.42
N ASP A 185 -7.43 11.80 -2.08
CA ASP A 185 -7.35 12.89 -3.05
C ASP A 185 -6.22 12.68 -4.06
N ALA A 186 -5.03 12.33 -3.56
CA ALA A 186 -3.89 12.08 -4.44
C ALA A 186 -4.10 10.84 -5.33
N ALA A 187 -4.73 9.78 -4.80
CA ALA A 187 -5.05 8.58 -5.58
C ALA A 187 -6.06 8.89 -6.69
N ARG A 188 -7.13 9.63 -6.37
CA ARG A 188 -8.15 10.06 -7.34
C ARG A 188 -7.58 10.95 -8.44
N GLU A 189 -6.77 11.94 -8.06
CA GLU A 189 -6.14 12.86 -9.03
C GLU A 189 -5.25 12.13 -10.04
N HIS A 190 -4.54 11.08 -9.60
CA HIS A 190 -3.61 10.34 -10.46
C HIS A 190 -4.21 9.07 -11.07
N GLY A 191 -5.47 8.74 -10.77
CA GLY A 191 -6.10 7.47 -11.18
C GLY A 191 -5.43 6.24 -10.59
N THR A 192 -4.78 6.38 -9.43
CA THR A 192 -4.12 5.31 -8.71
C THR A 192 -5.16 4.47 -7.97
N SER A 193 -5.10 3.15 -8.12
CA SER A 193 -5.91 2.22 -7.33
C SER A 193 -5.28 2.02 -5.95
N VAL A 194 -6.08 1.85 -4.90
CA VAL A 194 -5.59 1.65 -3.54
C VAL A 194 -6.17 0.39 -2.92
N LEU A 195 -5.32 -0.50 -2.44
CA LEU A 195 -5.70 -1.61 -1.57
C LEU A 195 -5.18 -1.32 -0.16
N MET A 196 -6.07 -1.01 0.76
CA MET A 196 -5.71 -0.76 2.15
C MET A 196 -6.17 -1.90 3.06
N VAL A 197 -5.36 -2.24 4.04
CA VAL A 197 -5.71 -3.13 5.16
C VAL A 197 -5.93 -2.27 6.38
N THR A 198 -7.05 -2.48 7.06
CA THR A 198 -7.35 -1.82 8.33
C THR A 198 -8.31 -2.65 9.17
N HIS A 199 -8.26 -2.46 10.48
CA HIS A 199 -9.26 -2.97 11.42
C HIS A 199 -10.22 -1.85 11.88
N GLU A 200 -9.99 -0.60 11.48
CA GLU A 200 -10.76 0.56 11.87
C GLU A 200 -11.89 0.87 10.86
N PRO A 201 -13.18 0.80 11.28
CA PRO A 201 -14.30 1.12 10.39
C PRO A 201 -14.25 2.55 9.83
N ARG A 202 -13.71 3.51 10.60
CA ARG A 202 -13.55 4.90 10.19
C ARG A 202 -12.61 5.02 8.98
N VAL A 203 -11.50 4.29 8.99
CA VAL A 203 -10.53 4.25 7.88
C VAL A 203 -11.13 3.54 6.68
N ALA A 204 -11.84 2.43 6.91
CA ALA A 204 -12.51 1.69 5.84
C ALA A 204 -13.61 2.50 5.14
N ALA A 205 -14.22 3.48 5.82
CA ALA A 205 -15.24 4.36 5.23
C ALA A 205 -14.71 5.28 4.12
N TRP A 206 -13.40 5.43 3.98
CA TRP A 206 -12.76 6.15 2.87
C TRP A 206 -12.68 5.34 1.57
N ALA A 207 -12.95 4.02 1.64
CA ALA A 207 -12.92 3.13 0.48
C ALA A 207 -14.25 3.12 -0.27
N ASP A 208 -14.19 2.78 -1.57
CA ASP A 208 -15.39 2.57 -2.40
C ASP A 208 -16.14 1.31 -1.98
N ARG A 209 -15.42 0.29 -1.51
CA ARG A 209 -15.99 -0.94 -0.93
C ARG A 209 -15.03 -1.58 0.07
N THR A 210 -15.62 -2.47 0.85
CA THR A 210 -14.91 -3.24 1.87
C THR A 210 -14.97 -4.73 1.57
N VAL A 211 -13.82 -5.40 1.73
CA VAL A 211 -13.69 -6.87 1.70
C VAL A 211 -13.41 -7.34 3.13
N LEU A 212 -14.19 -8.29 3.63
CA LEU A 212 -13.96 -8.87 4.94
C LEU A 212 -13.11 -10.14 4.82
N VAL A 213 -12.01 -10.20 5.54
CA VAL A 213 -11.17 -11.41 5.66
C VAL A 213 -11.29 -11.96 7.07
N ARG A 214 -11.73 -13.22 7.16
CA ARG A 214 -11.85 -13.96 8.42
C ARG A 214 -11.20 -15.32 8.27
N ASP A 215 -10.30 -15.65 9.18
CA ASP A 215 -9.61 -16.95 9.20
C ASP A 215 -8.93 -17.34 7.88
N GLY A 216 -8.35 -16.38 7.20
CA GLY A 216 -7.64 -16.60 5.94
C GLY A 216 -8.52 -16.79 4.70
N VAL A 217 -9.83 -16.50 4.80
CA VAL A 217 -10.81 -16.57 3.71
C VAL A 217 -11.50 -15.22 3.59
N ASP A 218 -11.82 -14.79 2.38
CA ASP A 218 -12.65 -13.61 2.15
C ASP A 218 -14.14 -13.94 2.37
N ALA A 219 -14.92 -12.95 2.81
CA ALA A 219 -16.33 -13.14 3.12
C ALA A 219 -17.21 -13.35 1.85
N LEU A 220 -16.70 -13.12 0.65
CA LEU A 220 -17.37 -13.45 -0.60
C LEU A 220 -17.41 -14.97 -0.83
N GLY A 221 -16.44 -15.73 -0.29
CA GLY A 221 -16.48 -17.20 -0.26
C GLY A 221 -17.44 -17.78 0.78
N LEU A 222 -17.99 -16.93 1.67
CA LEU A 222 -18.99 -17.32 2.67
C LEU A 222 -20.43 -16.98 2.27
N ALA A 223 -20.64 -16.35 1.13
CA ALA A 223 -21.96 -16.03 0.60
C ALA A 223 -22.42 -17.14 -0.35
N ALA A 224 -22.93 -18.22 0.21
CA ALA A 224 -24.18 -18.86 -0.16
C ALA A 224 -24.53 -19.94 0.87
N PRO A 225 -25.70 -19.90 1.47
CA PRO A 225 -26.43 -21.15 1.57
C PRO A 225 -27.23 -21.41 0.29
#